data_5cbfbe57053831cd3b63733ea3d2abc8
#
_entry.id   5cbfbe57053831cd3b63733ea3d2abc8
#
_cell.length_a   1.000
_cell.length_b   1.000
_cell.length_c   1.000
_cell.angle_alpha   90.00
_cell.angle_beta   90.00
_cell.angle_gamma   90.00
#
_symmetry.space_group_name_H-M   'P 1'
#
loop_
_entity.id
_entity.type
_entity.pdbx_description
1 polymer ?
#
loop_
_entity_poly.entity_id
_entity_poly.type
_entity_poly.pdbx_seq_one_letter_code
_entity_poly.pdbx_strand_id
1 'polypeptide(L)'
;DGCREFGERFVVAVQRNYQICSPERDPAGSSIKNLNEITAMQAFLQWCLGNQFLQTYRRVFKISGRYSLCEPFHQELYQQEGFKEHCAFLRLNNSYLDTATSGSFNYMYMTRLWSFDPVLLPKLEVWFEVMLDLLVKRYEAGGYTDIEHLLAVVIPRKYCVYLDKVGVQGLIGLHGQRVVE
;
A
#
# COMPACT_ATOMS: atom_id res chain seq x y z
N ASP A 1 20.99 -8.02 -13.66
CA ASP A 1 20.15 -9.23 -13.69
C ASP A 1 18.91 -9.13 -12.78
N GLY A 2 19.03 -8.76 -11.49
CA GLY A 2 17.89 -8.72 -10.57
C GLY A 2 16.73 -7.81 -10.98
N CYS A 3 16.97 -6.66 -11.60
CA CYS A 3 15.91 -5.79 -12.10
C CYS A 3 15.13 -6.42 -13.27
N ARG A 4 15.79 -7.21 -14.11
CA ARG A 4 15.14 -7.92 -15.21
C ARG A 4 14.26 -9.04 -14.68
N GLU A 5 14.76 -9.86 -13.76
CA GLU A 5 14.00 -10.94 -13.12
C GLU A 5 12.75 -10.38 -12.39
N PHE A 6 12.89 -9.27 -11.67
CA PHE A 6 11.76 -8.58 -11.06
C PHE A 6 10.72 -8.16 -12.10
N GLY A 7 11.17 -7.55 -13.22
CA GLY A 7 10.28 -7.12 -14.29
C GLY A 7 9.50 -8.28 -14.91
N GLU A 8 10.14 -9.40 -15.19
CA GLU A 8 9.52 -10.60 -15.77
C GLU A 8 8.44 -11.19 -14.84
N ARG A 9 8.74 -11.35 -13.55
CA ARG A 9 7.79 -11.86 -12.54
C ARG A 9 6.58 -10.91 -12.40
N PHE A 10 6.83 -9.60 -12.40
CA PHE A 10 5.78 -8.60 -12.30
C PHE A 10 4.83 -8.64 -13.50
N VAL A 11 5.34 -8.77 -14.73
CA VAL A 11 4.53 -8.88 -15.95
C VAL A 11 3.59 -10.08 -15.88
N VAL A 12 4.08 -11.25 -15.48
CA VAL A 12 3.26 -12.46 -15.33
C VAL A 12 2.15 -12.27 -14.30
N ALA A 13 2.48 -11.67 -13.16
CA ALA A 13 1.50 -11.41 -12.10
C ALA A 13 0.42 -10.41 -12.55
N VAL A 14 0.78 -9.36 -13.27
CA VAL A 14 -0.16 -8.39 -13.85
C VAL A 14 -1.09 -9.05 -14.87
N GLN A 15 -0.57 -9.90 -15.74
CA GLN A 15 -1.40 -10.66 -16.69
C GLN A 15 -2.44 -11.53 -15.98
N ARG A 16 -2.06 -12.23 -14.90
CA ARG A 16 -2.98 -12.98 -14.05
C ARG A 16 -4.08 -12.09 -13.46
N ASN A 17 -3.71 -10.90 -12.98
CA ASN A 17 -4.66 -9.95 -12.41
C ASN A 17 -5.75 -9.53 -13.42
N TYR A 18 -5.38 -9.30 -14.68
CA TYR A 18 -6.35 -9.02 -15.74
C TYR A 18 -7.28 -10.18 -16.06
N GLN A 19 -6.87 -11.42 -15.81
CA GLN A 19 -7.75 -12.60 -15.94
C GLN A 19 -8.78 -12.65 -14.78
N ILE A 20 -8.38 -12.21 -13.58
CA ILE A 20 -9.27 -12.16 -12.41
C ILE A 20 -10.28 -11.02 -12.55
N CYS A 21 -9.82 -9.81 -12.88
CA CYS A 21 -10.62 -8.60 -13.02
C CYS A 21 -10.87 -8.30 -14.50
N SER A 22 -11.84 -8.99 -15.10
CA SER A 22 -12.22 -8.69 -16.49
C SER A 22 -12.93 -7.33 -16.59
N PRO A 23 -12.86 -6.66 -17.77
CA PRO A 23 -13.53 -5.37 -17.98
C PRO A 23 -15.04 -5.41 -17.73
N GLU A 24 -15.68 -6.55 -17.94
CA GLU A 24 -17.12 -6.72 -17.70
C GLU A 24 -17.44 -6.70 -16.19
N ARG A 25 -16.53 -7.17 -15.35
CA ARG A 25 -16.68 -7.24 -13.88
C ARG A 25 -16.17 -6.00 -13.16
N ASP A 26 -15.24 -5.28 -13.76
CA ASP A 26 -14.62 -4.06 -13.19
C ASP A 26 -14.55 -2.94 -14.24
N PRO A 27 -15.72 -2.45 -14.72
CA PRO A 27 -15.76 -1.45 -15.80
C PRO A 27 -15.09 -0.12 -15.41
N ALA A 28 -14.99 0.19 -14.13
CA ALA A 28 -14.28 1.37 -13.63
C ALA A 28 -12.76 1.17 -13.49
N GLY A 29 -12.26 -0.07 -13.62
CA GLY A 29 -10.86 -0.40 -13.45
C GLY A 29 -10.31 -0.21 -12.04
N SER A 30 -11.19 -0.09 -11.04
CA SER A 30 -10.79 0.21 -9.66
C SER A 30 -10.20 -1.00 -8.96
N SER A 31 -10.78 -2.18 -9.15
CA SER A 31 -10.29 -3.43 -8.54
C SER A 31 -8.97 -3.88 -9.15
N ILE A 32 -8.82 -3.80 -10.48
CA ILE A 32 -7.57 -4.15 -11.16
C ILE A 32 -6.42 -3.23 -10.74
N LYS A 33 -6.69 -1.94 -10.51
CA LYS A 33 -5.68 -1.00 -10.01
C LYS A 33 -5.17 -1.42 -8.64
N ASN A 34 -6.06 -1.72 -7.69
CA ASN A 34 -5.69 -2.13 -6.35
C ASN A 34 -4.96 -3.48 -6.36
N LEU A 35 -5.42 -4.42 -7.18
CA LEU A 35 -4.80 -5.72 -7.35
C LEU A 35 -3.36 -5.58 -7.88
N ASN A 36 -3.14 -4.74 -8.89
CA ASN A 36 -1.81 -4.47 -9.44
C ASN A 36 -0.90 -3.75 -8.43
N GLU A 37 -1.42 -2.81 -7.64
CA GLU A 37 -0.62 -2.11 -6.63
C GLU A 37 -0.14 -3.06 -5.53
N ILE A 38 -1.01 -3.94 -5.01
CA ILE A 38 -0.64 -4.94 -4.01
C ILE A 38 0.34 -5.96 -4.59
N THR A 39 0.08 -6.46 -5.79
CA THR A 39 0.97 -7.41 -6.48
C THR A 39 2.36 -6.83 -6.72
N ALA A 40 2.43 -5.56 -7.17
CA ALA A 40 3.70 -4.88 -7.37
C ALA A 40 4.48 -4.73 -6.07
N MET A 41 3.79 -4.36 -5.00
CA MET A 41 4.43 -4.22 -3.69
C MET A 41 4.91 -5.56 -3.15
N GLN A 42 4.11 -6.61 -3.25
CA GLN A 42 4.52 -7.97 -2.86
C GLN A 42 5.75 -8.44 -3.64
N ALA A 43 5.75 -8.30 -4.96
CA ALA A 43 6.89 -8.67 -5.80
C ALA A 43 8.16 -7.89 -5.42
N PHE A 44 8.03 -6.58 -5.12
CA PHE A 44 9.12 -5.75 -4.65
C PHE A 44 9.67 -6.23 -3.30
N LEU A 45 8.81 -6.54 -2.34
CA LEU A 45 9.21 -7.04 -1.02
C LEU A 45 9.94 -8.38 -1.12
N GLN A 46 9.44 -9.31 -1.94
CA GLN A 46 10.08 -10.60 -2.21
C GLN A 46 11.46 -10.44 -2.86
N TRP A 47 11.56 -9.54 -3.84
CA TRP A 47 12.83 -9.23 -4.48
C TRP A 47 13.83 -8.62 -3.48
N CYS A 48 13.40 -7.70 -2.62
CA CYS A 48 14.24 -7.11 -1.57
C CYS A 48 14.76 -8.15 -0.59
N LEU A 49 13.92 -9.10 -0.18
CA LEU A 49 14.30 -10.21 0.69
C LEU A 49 15.34 -11.10 0.03
N GLY A 50 15.11 -11.52 -1.20
CA GLY A 50 16.01 -12.40 -1.94
C GLY A 50 17.37 -11.76 -2.24
N ASN A 51 17.44 -10.44 -2.38
CA ASN A 51 18.66 -9.70 -2.75
C ASN A 51 19.27 -8.93 -1.58
N GLN A 52 18.70 -8.99 -0.39
CA GLN A 52 19.15 -8.24 0.80
C GLN A 52 19.24 -6.72 0.57
N PHE A 53 18.44 -6.20 -0.36
CA PHE A 53 18.60 -4.85 -0.92
C PHE A 53 18.36 -3.72 0.11
N LEU A 54 17.42 -3.91 1.05
CA LEU A 54 17.04 -2.87 2.01
C LEU A 54 17.76 -2.94 3.36
N GLN A 55 18.67 -3.89 3.56
CA GLN A 55 19.30 -4.11 4.88
C GLN A 55 20.15 -2.95 5.39
N THR A 56 20.68 -2.11 4.49
CA THR A 56 21.53 -0.96 4.84
C THR A 56 20.73 0.32 5.06
N TYR A 57 19.45 0.33 4.74
CA TYR A 57 18.61 1.51 4.89
C TYR A 57 17.97 1.55 6.29
N ARG A 58 17.79 2.77 6.82
CA ARG A 58 17.13 2.97 8.11
C ARG A 58 15.61 3.06 7.98
N ARG A 59 15.13 3.50 6.83
CA ARG A 59 13.72 3.71 6.56
C ARG A 59 13.42 3.62 5.08
N VAL A 60 12.30 3.04 4.72
CA VAL A 60 11.79 2.98 3.35
C VAL A 60 10.50 3.77 3.26
N PHE A 61 10.37 4.61 2.25
CA PHE A 61 9.19 5.43 1.99
C PHE A 61 8.52 4.98 0.69
N LYS A 62 7.22 4.71 0.76
CA LYS A 62 6.39 4.50 -0.42
C LYS A 62 5.56 5.76 -0.65
N ILE A 63 5.79 6.42 -1.77
CA ILE A 63 4.99 7.55 -2.24
C ILE A 63 4.17 7.13 -3.46
N SER A 64 2.93 7.57 -3.55
CA SER A 64 2.12 7.38 -4.75
C SER A 64 2.52 8.35 -5.85
N GLY A 65 2.57 7.89 -7.11
CA GLY A 65 3.22 8.60 -8.22
C GLY A 65 2.59 9.95 -8.65
N ARG A 66 1.48 10.37 -8.04
CA ARG A 66 0.85 11.68 -8.27
C ARG A 66 1.18 12.72 -7.19
N TYR A 67 2.04 12.36 -6.25
CA TYR A 67 2.38 13.20 -5.10
C TYR A 67 3.86 13.52 -5.07
N SER A 68 4.18 14.67 -4.52
CA SER A 68 5.54 15.13 -4.24
C SER A 68 5.69 15.44 -2.77
N LEU A 69 6.91 15.34 -2.25
CA LEU A 69 7.22 15.80 -0.90
C LEU A 69 7.10 17.33 -0.84
N CYS A 70 6.65 17.85 0.30
CA CYS A 70 6.53 19.28 0.55
C CYS A 70 7.07 19.64 1.93
N GLU A 71 7.10 20.92 2.27
CA GLU A 71 7.75 21.46 3.46
C GLU A 71 7.46 20.73 4.79
N PRO A 72 6.22 20.26 5.08
CA PRO A 72 5.97 19.48 6.30
C PRO A 72 6.67 18.11 6.36
N PHE A 73 7.35 17.66 5.30
CA PHE A 73 8.14 16.42 5.35
C PHE A 73 9.45 16.65 6.08
N HIS A 74 9.61 15.98 7.22
CA HIS A 74 10.83 16.01 8.02
C HIS A 74 11.40 14.60 8.17
N GLN A 75 12.44 14.31 7.42
CA GLN A 75 13.07 12.97 7.43
C GLN A 75 13.58 12.60 8.83
N GLU A 76 14.07 13.56 9.61
CA GLU A 76 14.61 13.37 10.95
C GLU A 76 13.56 12.83 11.93
N LEU A 77 12.29 13.14 11.72
CA LEU A 77 11.19 12.62 12.53
C LEU A 77 11.18 11.07 12.51
N TYR A 78 11.40 10.49 11.35
CA TYR A 78 11.35 9.03 11.14
C TYR A 78 12.59 8.29 11.64
N GLN A 79 13.62 9.02 12.11
CA GLN A 79 14.82 8.45 12.71
C GLN A 79 14.70 8.28 14.23
N GLN A 80 13.63 8.79 14.84
CA GLN A 80 13.37 8.65 16.27
C GLN A 80 13.11 7.19 16.67
N GLU A 81 13.42 6.84 17.91
CA GLU A 81 13.30 5.48 18.43
C GLU A 81 11.88 4.90 18.29
N GLY A 82 10.84 5.73 18.46
CA GLY A 82 9.45 5.32 18.30
C GLY A 82 9.05 4.86 16.90
N PHE A 83 9.91 5.07 15.90
CA PHE A 83 9.66 4.59 14.52
C PHE A 83 10.38 3.29 14.19
N LYS A 84 11.28 2.82 15.06
CA LYS A 84 11.93 1.53 14.87
C LYS A 84 10.91 0.39 14.95
N GLU A 85 11.09 -0.60 14.11
CA GLU A 85 10.20 -1.76 14.02
C GLU A 85 8.73 -1.43 13.74
N HIS A 86 8.45 -0.24 13.16
CA HIS A 86 7.08 0.21 12.88
C HIS A 86 6.90 0.65 11.42
N CYS A 87 5.66 0.50 10.95
CA CYS A 87 5.15 1.25 9.80
C CYS A 87 4.65 2.62 10.30
N ALA A 88 4.82 3.66 9.49
CA ALA A 88 4.29 4.98 9.79
C ALA A 88 3.26 5.39 8.73
N PHE A 89 2.09 5.78 9.19
CA PHE A 89 0.96 6.20 8.37
C PHE A 89 0.46 7.58 8.81
N LEU A 90 -0.17 8.30 7.89
CA LEU A 90 -1.10 9.35 8.28
C LEU A 90 -2.22 8.69 9.10
N ARG A 91 -2.80 9.43 10.05
CA ARG A 91 -3.81 8.93 10.99
C ARG A 91 -4.80 7.91 10.39
N LEU A 92 -5.32 7.06 11.23
CA LEU A 92 -6.40 6.13 10.89
C LEU A 92 -7.71 6.92 10.71
N ASN A 93 -8.38 6.71 9.59
CA ASN A 93 -9.66 7.34 9.27
C ASN A 93 -10.80 6.30 9.25
N ASN A 94 -12.03 6.77 9.42
CA ASN A 94 -13.19 5.93 9.14
C ASN A 94 -13.27 5.65 7.63
N SER A 95 -13.75 4.45 7.30
CA SER A 95 -14.02 4.06 5.92
C SER A 95 -15.04 5.01 5.28
N TYR A 96 -14.83 5.31 4.01
CA TYR A 96 -15.83 5.95 3.16
C TYR A 96 -16.74 4.94 2.45
N LEU A 97 -16.40 3.65 2.50
CA LEU A 97 -17.19 2.57 1.93
C LEU A 97 -18.27 2.14 2.92
N ASP A 98 -19.45 1.81 2.40
CA ASP A 98 -20.48 1.16 3.20
C ASP A 98 -20.10 -0.28 3.57
N THR A 99 -20.71 -0.81 4.62
CA THR A 99 -20.40 -2.13 5.18
C THR A 99 -20.69 -3.27 4.19
N ALA A 100 -21.70 -3.15 3.34
CA ALA A 100 -22.04 -4.16 2.36
C ALA A 100 -20.94 -4.24 1.28
N THR A 101 -20.48 -3.09 0.82
CA THR A 101 -19.40 -2.97 -0.17
C THR A 101 -18.05 -3.42 0.39
N SER A 102 -17.67 -2.91 1.57
CA SER A 102 -16.35 -3.16 2.17
C SER A 102 -16.21 -4.52 2.85
N GLY A 103 -17.30 -5.19 3.18
CA GLY A 103 -17.28 -6.40 3.99
C GLY A 103 -16.88 -6.16 5.44
N SER A 104 -17.32 -5.03 6.01
CA SER A 104 -17.06 -4.61 7.40
C SER A 104 -15.65 -4.03 7.63
N PHE A 105 -14.94 -3.58 6.62
CA PHE A 105 -13.70 -2.83 6.78
C PHE A 105 -14.04 -1.37 7.14
N ASN A 106 -14.04 -1.09 8.43
CA ASN A 106 -14.53 0.19 8.98
C ASN A 106 -13.48 1.30 9.02
N TYR A 107 -12.22 0.96 8.78
CA TYR A 107 -11.09 1.88 8.90
C TYR A 107 -10.18 1.80 7.69
N MET A 108 -9.48 2.91 7.42
CA MET A 108 -8.51 3.01 6.34
C MET A 108 -7.33 3.90 6.72
N TYR A 109 -6.16 3.64 6.14
CA TYR A 109 -5.02 4.56 6.16
C TYR A 109 -5.00 5.41 4.90
N MET A 110 -4.52 6.66 5.02
CA MET A 110 -4.16 7.43 3.83
C MET A 110 -2.78 7.00 3.36
N THR A 111 -2.70 6.45 2.15
CA THR A 111 -1.49 5.77 1.62
C THR A 111 -0.70 6.61 0.61
N ARG A 112 -0.96 7.93 0.53
CA ARG A 112 -0.22 8.83 -0.38
C ARG A 112 1.28 8.84 -0.09
N LEU A 113 1.62 8.88 1.19
CA LEU A 113 2.94 8.57 1.72
C LEU A 113 2.80 7.69 2.96
N TRP A 114 3.49 6.59 2.98
CA TRP A 114 3.71 5.80 4.18
C TRP A 114 5.13 5.24 4.17
N SER A 115 5.60 4.77 5.30
CA SER A 115 6.95 4.27 5.43
C SER A 115 7.05 3.11 6.39
N PHE A 116 8.13 2.35 6.31
CA PHE A 116 8.38 1.23 7.20
C PHE A 116 9.87 1.09 7.54
N ASP A 117 10.14 0.51 8.68
CA ASP A 117 11.46 0.04 9.06
C ASP A 117 11.80 -1.22 8.24
N PRO A 118 12.96 -1.32 7.57
CA PRO A 118 13.38 -2.51 6.82
C PRO A 118 13.36 -3.82 7.61
N VAL A 119 13.50 -3.77 8.92
CA VAL A 119 13.40 -4.97 9.80
C VAL A 119 12.03 -5.65 9.70
N LEU A 120 10.99 -4.91 9.29
CA LEU A 120 9.65 -5.46 9.07
C LEU A 120 9.49 -6.17 7.72
N LEU A 121 10.50 -6.15 6.86
CA LEU A 121 10.41 -6.69 5.50
C LEU A 121 9.82 -8.12 5.44
N PRO A 122 10.26 -9.09 6.28
CA PRO A 122 9.67 -10.43 6.27
C PRO A 122 8.20 -10.46 6.71
N LYS A 123 7.81 -9.56 7.63
CA LYS A 123 6.40 -9.45 8.05
C LYS A 123 5.55 -8.78 6.98
N LEU A 124 6.07 -7.72 6.34
CA LEU A 124 5.39 -7.03 5.27
C LEU A 124 5.10 -7.95 4.09
N GLU A 125 6.05 -8.80 3.72
CA GLU A 125 5.84 -9.78 2.64
C GLU A 125 4.64 -10.66 2.94
N VAL A 126 4.56 -11.25 4.13
CA VAL A 126 3.42 -12.07 4.58
C VAL A 126 2.12 -11.25 4.64
N TRP A 127 2.17 -10.03 5.14
CA TRP A 127 0.97 -9.18 5.21
C TRP A 127 0.45 -8.82 3.81
N PHE A 128 1.32 -8.54 2.84
CA PHE A 128 0.90 -8.27 1.47
C PHE A 128 0.35 -9.51 0.76
N GLU A 129 0.85 -10.71 1.09
CA GLU A 129 0.24 -11.97 0.63
C GLU A 129 -1.19 -12.12 1.17
N VAL A 130 -1.40 -11.88 2.47
CA VAL A 130 -2.74 -11.91 3.08
C VAL A 130 -3.66 -10.84 2.47
N MET A 131 -3.15 -9.62 2.21
CA MET A 131 -3.94 -8.56 1.56
C MET A 131 -4.38 -8.97 0.16
N LEU A 132 -3.50 -9.61 -0.61
CA LEU A 132 -3.81 -10.07 -1.96
C LEU A 132 -4.93 -11.12 -1.93
N ASP A 133 -4.84 -12.09 -1.04
CA ASP A 133 -5.88 -13.12 -0.86
C ASP A 133 -7.23 -12.52 -0.44
N LEU A 134 -7.23 -11.60 0.52
CA LEU A 134 -8.44 -10.91 0.95
C LEU A 134 -9.07 -10.07 -0.16
N LEU A 135 -8.27 -9.37 -0.97
CA LEU A 135 -8.75 -8.57 -2.08
C LEU A 135 -9.42 -9.44 -3.14
N VAL A 136 -8.78 -10.55 -3.53
CA VAL A 136 -9.32 -11.49 -4.51
C VAL A 136 -10.63 -12.08 -4.02
N LYS A 137 -10.68 -12.59 -2.79
CA LYS A 137 -11.89 -13.15 -2.18
C LYS A 137 -13.03 -12.12 -2.11
N ARG A 138 -12.70 -10.88 -1.75
CA ARG A 138 -13.69 -9.80 -1.69
C ARG A 138 -14.27 -9.49 -3.07
N TYR A 139 -13.41 -9.41 -4.06
CA TYR A 139 -13.81 -9.18 -5.45
C TYR A 139 -14.67 -10.33 -5.99
N GLU A 140 -14.28 -11.59 -5.76
CA GLU A 140 -15.06 -12.78 -6.16
C GLU A 140 -16.45 -12.82 -5.53
N ALA A 141 -16.58 -12.29 -4.30
CA ALA A 141 -17.87 -12.14 -3.60
C ALA A 141 -18.71 -10.95 -4.11
N GLY A 142 -18.28 -10.24 -5.15
CA GLY A 142 -18.98 -9.09 -5.73
C GLY A 142 -18.85 -7.80 -4.93
N GLY A 143 -17.93 -7.74 -3.94
CA GLY A 143 -17.64 -6.53 -3.17
C GLY A 143 -16.43 -5.78 -3.69
N TYR A 144 -16.07 -4.69 -2.97
CA TYR A 144 -14.92 -3.85 -3.25
C TYR A 144 -14.14 -3.55 -1.97
N THR A 145 -12.85 -3.49 -2.09
CA THR A 145 -11.94 -2.89 -1.09
C THR A 145 -10.69 -2.36 -1.80
N ASP A 146 -9.93 -1.54 -1.14
CA ASP A 146 -8.69 -0.97 -1.64
C ASP A 146 -7.53 -1.20 -0.68
N ILE A 147 -6.33 -0.81 -1.09
CA ILE A 147 -5.11 -1.00 -0.31
C ILE A 147 -5.16 -0.24 1.02
N GLU A 148 -5.83 0.90 1.08
CA GLU A 148 -6.01 1.73 2.25
C GLU A 148 -6.72 0.96 3.38
N HIS A 149 -7.79 0.27 3.05
CA HIS A 149 -8.55 -0.56 4.00
C HIS A 149 -7.78 -1.83 4.38
N LEU A 150 -7.16 -2.49 3.40
CA LEU A 150 -6.41 -3.73 3.63
C LEU A 150 -5.22 -3.50 4.56
N LEU A 151 -4.46 -2.43 4.39
CA LEU A 151 -3.37 -2.07 5.30
C LEU A 151 -3.89 -1.86 6.74
N ALA A 152 -5.04 -1.20 6.90
CA ALA A 152 -5.62 -0.94 8.22
C ALA A 152 -6.15 -2.21 8.93
N VAL A 153 -6.52 -3.23 8.15
CA VAL A 153 -7.04 -4.51 8.69
C VAL A 153 -5.91 -5.50 8.93
N VAL A 154 -4.94 -5.59 8.03
CA VAL A 154 -3.94 -6.67 8.03
C VAL A 154 -2.72 -6.31 8.88
N ILE A 155 -2.26 -5.05 8.86
CA ILE A 155 -1.10 -4.66 9.69
C ILE A 155 -1.54 -4.46 11.13
N PRO A 156 -1.02 -5.27 12.09
CA PRO A 156 -1.40 -5.12 13.49
C PRO A 156 -1.00 -3.74 14.03
N ARG A 157 -1.91 -3.08 14.76
CA ARG A 157 -1.72 -1.72 15.30
C ARG A 157 -0.45 -1.54 16.12
N LYS A 158 0.03 -2.59 16.78
CA LYS A 158 1.30 -2.57 17.53
C LYS A 158 2.54 -2.33 16.66
N TYR A 159 2.41 -2.45 15.34
CA TYR A 159 3.47 -2.12 14.36
C TYR A 159 3.20 -0.82 13.62
N CYS A 160 2.28 0.02 14.11
CA CYS A 160 1.89 1.26 13.45
C CYS A 160 2.19 2.48 14.32
N VAL A 161 2.82 3.48 13.73
CA VAL A 161 2.91 4.84 14.26
C VAL A 161 2.04 5.75 13.40
N TYR A 162 1.32 6.66 14.04
CA TYR A 162 0.42 7.58 13.36
C TYR A 162 0.98 9.01 13.41
N LEU A 163 0.90 9.67 12.27
CA LEU A 163 1.33 11.04 12.08
C LEU A 163 0.12 11.93 11.78
N ASP A 164 0.14 13.15 12.26
CA ASP A 164 -0.86 14.16 11.91
C ASP A 164 -0.61 14.77 10.53
N LYS A 165 0.65 14.77 10.10
CA LYS A 165 1.09 15.24 8.78
C LYS A 165 2.22 14.35 8.29
N VAL A 166 2.24 14.08 6.99
CA VAL A 166 3.30 13.28 6.34
C VAL A 166 4.15 14.09 5.37
N GLY A 167 3.74 15.31 5.03
CA GLY A 167 4.49 16.20 4.16
C GLY A 167 4.43 15.81 2.70
N VAL A 168 3.23 15.55 2.17
CA VAL A 168 3.00 15.33 0.75
C VAL A 168 1.96 16.29 0.19
N GLN A 169 2.13 16.65 -1.07
CA GLN A 169 1.17 17.40 -1.84
C GLN A 169 0.94 16.77 -3.21
N GLY A 170 -0.23 16.96 -3.74
CA GLY A 170 -0.59 16.44 -5.06
C GLY A 170 -2.04 16.72 -5.43
N LEU A 171 -2.47 16.16 -6.56
CA LEU A 171 -3.83 16.30 -7.07
C LEU A 171 -4.61 15.01 -6.83
N ILE A 172 -5.83 15.13 -6.30
CA ILE A 172 -6.75 14.00 -6.11
C ILE A 172 -7.99 14.13 -6.98
N GLY A 173 -8.56 12.96 -7.30
CA GLY A 173 -9.80 12.84 -8.07
C GLY A 173 -9.68 13.31 -9.52
N LEU A 174 -10.78 13.19 -10.23
CA LEU A 174 -10.91 13.58 -11.65
C LEU A 174 -10.86 15.11 -11.85
N HIS A 175 -11.17 15.87 -10.81
CA HIS A 175 -11.25 17.34 -10.87
C HIS A 175 -9.97 18.04 -10.40
N GLY A 176 -8.90 17.30 -10.13
CA GLY A 176 -7.60 17.87 -9.78
C GLY A 176 -7.58 18.66 -8.47
N GLN A 177 -8.36 18.28 -7.47
CA GLN A 177 -8.34 18.94 -6.17
C GLN A 177 -6.94 18.81 -5.55
N ARG A 178 -6.32 19.95 -5.19
CA ARG A 178 -5.03 19.95 -4.50
C ARG A 178 -5.19 19.51 -3.04
N VAL A 179 -4.33 18.61 -2.63
CA VAL A 179 -4.23 18.15 -1.23
C VAL A 179 -2.81 18.39 -0.73
N VAL A 180 -2.71 18.81 0.53
CA VAL A 180 -1.48 18.91 1.31
C VAL A 180 -1.72 18.17 2.64
N GLU A 181 -0.88 17.19 2.96
CA GLU A 181 -0.97 16.33 4.16
C GLU A 181 0.33 16.25 4.94
#